data_aaffff2d87d2b246c70ef3dec7759c95
#
_entry.id   aaffff2d87d2b246c70ef3dec7759c95
#
_cell.length_a   1.000
_cell.length_b   1.000
_cell.length_c   1.000
_cell.angle_alpha   90.00
_cell.angle_beta   90.00
_cell.angle_gamma   90.00
#
_symmetry.space_group_name_H-M   'P 1'
#
loop_
_entity.id
_entity.type
_entity.pdbx_description
1 polymer ?
#
loop_
_entity_poly.entity_id
_entity_poly.type
_entity_poly.pdbx_seq_one_letter_code
_entity_poly.pdbx_strand_id
1 'polypeptide(L)'
;MRISILLTAFLILFALASAPAYGQRAEASVDVPEAFTLTAPHPNPFNPQTQFTLKVTEAQHVTVEVYNLLGRRVEVLHNGRLAADQTYTFTFEASNAPSGIYLIRITGEQFNTTRRVTLLK
;
A
#
# COMPACT_ATOMS: atom_id res chain seq x y z
N MET A 1 40.36 47.30 21.36
CA MET A 1 39.02 47.85 21.34
C MET A 1 38.31 47.63 20.04
N ARG A 2 38.98 47.78 18.93
CA ARG A 2 38.32 47.64 17.62
C ARG A 2 38.02 46.22 17.22
N ILE A 3 38.71 45.28 17.80
CA ILE A 3 38.56 43.86 17.49
C ILE A 3 37.26 43.27 18.06
N SER A 4 36.80 43.81 19.19
CA SER A 4 35.59 43.31 19.83
C SER A 4 34.32 43.64 19.06
N ILE A 5 34.31 44.71 18.32
CA ILE A 5 33.17 45.09 17.49
C ILE A 5 33.00 44.15 16.30
N LEU A 6 34.09 43.71 15.74
CA LEU A 6 34.09 42.79 14.61
C LEU A 6 33.62 41.40 15.02
N LEU A 7 33.94 40.98 16.23
CA LEU A 7 33.54 39.69 16.76
C LEU A 7 32.02 39.60 17.03
N THR A 8 31.45 40.72 17.47
CA THR A 8 30.00 40.75 17.69
C THR A 8 29.19 40.69 16.39
N ALA A 9 29.68 41.33 15.36
CA ALA A 9 29.03 41.26 14.06
C ALA A 9 29.04 39.84 13.46
N PHE A 10 30.12 39.12 13.68
CA PHE A 10 30.27 37.77 13.19
C PHE A 10 29.30 36.82 13.88
N LEU A 11 29.09 36.96 15.17
CA LEU A 11 28.18 36.12 15.94
C LEU A 11 26.71 36.29 15.50
N ILE A 12 26.35 37.51 15.14
CA ILE A 12 24.97 37.78 14.69
C ILE A 12 24.71 37.12 13.34
N LEU A 13 25.68 37.09 12.47
CA LEU A 13 25.54 36.46 11.18
C LEU A 13 25.39 34.95 11.28
N PHE A 14 26.05 34.34 12.24
CA PHE A 14 25.97 32.91 12.43
C PHE A 14 24.61 32.47 12.93
N ALA A 15 23.97 33.27 13.77
CA ALA A 15 22.66 32.93 14.32
C ALA A 15 21.54 32.86 13.28
N LEU A 16 21.68 33.59 12.18
CA LEU A 16 20.66 33.62 11.13
C LEU A 16 20.71 32.43 10.18
N ALA A 17 21.81 31.70 10.18
CA ALA A 17 22.00 30.64 9.21
C ALA A 17 21.35 29.30 9.58
N SER A 18 20.85 29.17 10.80
CA SER A 18 20.40 27.87 11.29
C SER A 18 18.89 27.67 11.33
N ALA A 19 18.11 28.69 10.98
CA ALA A 19 16.68 28.65 11.26
C ALA A 19 15.76 27.97 10.24
N PRO A 20 16.05 27.84 8.96
CA PRO A 20 14.97 27.50 8.02
C PRO A 20 14.90 26.09 7.51
N ALA A 21 15.60 25.15 8.09
CA ALA A 21 15.74 23.87 7.43
C ALA A 21 14.60 22.88 7.69
N TYR A 22 13.70 23.17 8.59
CA TYR A 22 12.78 22.14 9.07
C TYR A 22 11.35 22.23 8.56
N GLY A 23 10.91 23.40 8.18
CA GLY A 23 9.51 23.61 7.86
C GLY A 23 9.09 23.10 6.50
N GLN A 24 10.03 22.81 5.64
CA GLN A 24 9.67 22.57 4.23
C GLN A 24 9.59 21.11 3.85
N ARG A 25 9.97 20.24 4.74
CA ARG A 25 9.98 18.84 4.42
C ARG A 25 8.59 18.21 4.47
N ALA A 26 7.69 18.80 5.21
CA ALA A 26 6.35 18.26 5.38
C ALA A 26 5.47 18.47 4.15
N GLU A 27 5.77 19.48 3.36
CA GLU A 27 4.99 19.77 2.16
C GLU A 27 5.52 19.13 0.91
N ALA A 28 6.61 18.46 1.01
CA ALA A 28 7.17 17.74 -0.12
C ALA A 28 6.44 16.42 -0.35
N SER A 29 5.18 16.35 -0.04
CA SER A 29 4.37 15.21 -0.45
C SER A 29 4.19 15.32 -1.95
N VAL A 30 5.03 14.66 -2.64
CA VAL A 30 4.92 14.49 -4.08
C VAL A 30 3.82 13.47 -4.31
N ASP A 31 2.93 13.75 -5.24
CA ASP A 31 2.01 12.76 -5.74
C ASP A 31 2.81 11.64 -6.40
N VAL A 32 3.16 10.65 -5.62
CA VAL A 32 3.76 9.43 -6.17
C VAL A 32 2.63 8.60 -6.73
N PRO A 33 2.65 8.27 -8.04
CA PRO A 33 1.64 7.39 -8.60
C PRO A 33 1.65 6.08 -7.84
N GLU A 34 0.49 5.61 -7.43
CA GLU A 34 0.39 4.33 -6.77
C GLU A 34 0.75 3.22 -7.75
N ALA A 35 1.45 2.20 -7.24
CA ALA A 35 1.86 1.07 -8.06
C ALA A 35 0.67 0.22 -8.52
N PHE A 36 -0.47 0.38 -7.85
CA PHE A 36 -1.66 -0.40 -8.16
C PHE A 36 -2.93 0.34 -7.73
N THR A 37 -4.05 -0.07 -8.31
CA THR A 37 -5.40 0.33 -7.88
C THR A 37 -6.17 -0.93 -7.53
N LEU A 38 -6.78 -0.95 -6.36
CA LEU A 38 -7.48 -2.12 -5.84
C LEU A 38 -8.84 -1.68 -5.31
N THR A 39 -9.91 -2.33 -5.79
CA THR A 39 -11.23 -2.11 -5.21
C THR A 39 -11.39 -3.00 -3.99
N ALA A 40 -12.18 -2.53 -3.02
CA ALA A 40 -12.50 -3.34 -1.85
C ALA A 40 -13.27 -4.59 -2.28
N PRO A 41 -12.96 -5.76 -1.72
CA PRO A 41 -13.77 -6.96 -1.97
C PRO A 41 -15.23 -6.73 -1.58
N HIS A 42 -16.13 -7.14 -2.46
CA HIS A 42 -17.56 -7.00 -2.20
C HIS A 42 -18.33 -8.16 -2.81
N PRO A 43 -19.42 -8.60 -2.19
CA PRO A 43 -19.89 -8.19 -0.88
C PRO A 43 -18.90 -8.58 0.23
N ASN A 44 -18.97 -7.87 1.34
CA ASN A 44 -18.18 -8.17 2.53
C ASN A 44 -18.94 -7.69 3.76
N PRO A 45 -19.53 -8.57 4.60
CA PRO A 45 -19.45 -10.04 4.54
C PRO A 45 -20.01 -10.64 3.26
N PHE A 46 -19.53 -11.85 2.93
CA PHE A 46 -19.92 -12.50 1.70
C PHE A 46 -20.44 -13.92 1.92
N ASN A 47 -21.20 -14.42 0.96
CA ASN A 47 -21.72 -15.79 0.95
C ASN A 47 -22.27 -16.11 -0.45
N PRO A 48 -21.72 -17.07 -1.18
CA PRO A 48 -20.46 -17.78 -0.89
C PRO A 48 -19.26 -17.15 -1.58
N GLN A 49 -19.42 -16.04 -2.28
CA GLN A 49 -18.31 -15.46 -3.05
C GLN A 49 -18.20 -13.97 -2.86
N THR A 50 -17.00 -13.47 -3.02
CA THR A 50 -16.67 -12.05 -3.05
C THR A 50 -15.74 -11.79 -4.22
N GLN A 51 -15.73 -10.57 -4.73
CA GLN A 51 -14.86 -10.22 -5.84
C GLN A 51 -14.28 -8.83 -5.68
N PHE A 52 -13.17 -8.63 -6.33
CA PHE A 52 -12.47 -7.34 -6.35
C PHE A 52 -11.73 -7.19 -7.67
N THR A 53 -11.35 -5.97 -7.98
CA THR A 53 -10.59 -5.68 -9.18
C THR A 53 -9.22 -5.14 -8.83
N LEU A 54 -8.25 -5.42 -9.67
CA LEU A 54 -6.87 -4.97 -9.53
C LEU A 54 -6.39 -4.43 -10.86
N LYS A 55 -5.72 -3.30 -10.81
CA LYS A 55 -5.04 -2.72 -11.95
C LYS A 55 -3.63 -2.31 -11.51
N VAL A 56 -2.61 -2.76 -12.24
CA VAL A 56 -1.21 -2.41 -11.95
C VAL A 56 -0.75 -1.37 -12.97
N THR A 57 0.13 -0.47 -12.55
CA THR A 57 0.65 0.57 -13.43
C THR A 57 1.75 0.10 -14.35
N GLU A 58 2.44 -0.97 -13.95
CA GLU A 58 3.49 -1.59 -14.75
C GLU A 58 3.24 -3.09 -14.85
N ALA A 59 3.49 -3.64 -16.03
CA ALA A 59 3.38 -5.07 -16.24
C ALA A 59 4.33 -5.81 -15.31
N GLN A 60 3.83 -6.77 -14.55
CA GLN A 60 4.60 -7.47 -13.53
C GLN A 60 3.93 -8.78 -13.14
N HIS A 61 4.71 -9.63 -12.50
CA HIS A 61 4.19 -10.85 -11.90
C HIS A 61 3.43 -10.50 -10.63
N VAL A 62 2.22 -11.02 -10.50
CA VAL A 62 1.37 -10.79 -9.34
C VAL A 62 0.84 -12.13 -8.83
N THR A 63 0.87 -12.31 -7.52
CA THR A 63 0.28 -13.46 -6.86
C THR A 63 -0.86 -12.99 -5.98
N VAL A 64 -2.02 -13.64 -6.10
CA VAL A 64 -3.20 -13.35 -5.28
C VAL A 64 -3.56 -14.63 -4.55
N GLU A 65 -3.45 -14.60 -3.23
CA GLU A 65 -3.62 -15.78 -2.38
C GLU A 65 -4.60 -15.48 -1.25
N VAL A 66 -5.33 -16.51 -0.82
CA VAL A 66 -6.24 -16.40 0.29
C VAL A 66 -5.71 -17.24 1.45
N TYR A 67 -5.68 -16.65 2.64
CA TYR A 67 -5.24 -17.28 3.87
C TYR A 67 -6.35 -17.25 4.91
N ASN A 68 -6.39 -18.26 5.77
CA ASN A 68 -7.21 -18.21 6.97
C ASN A 68 -6.46 -17.52 8.11
N LEU A 69 -7.11 -17.35 9.26
CA LEU A 69 -6.49 -16.66 10.39
C LEU A 69 -5.35 -17.45 11.05
N LEU A 70 -5.23 -18.72 10.77
CA LEU A 70 -4.10 -19.52 11.24
C LEU A 70 -2.87 -19.36 10.35
N GLY A 71 -2.97 -18.55 9.29
CA GLY A 71 -1.89 -18.35 8.37
C GLY A 71 -1.74 -19.44 7.32
N ARG A 72 -2.74 -20.30 7.18
CA ARG A 72 -2.72 -21.35 6.15
C ARG A 72 -3.31 -20.81 4.86
N ARG A 73 -2.63 -21.07 3.76
CA ARG A 73 -3.14 -20.73 2.44
C ARG A 73 -4.28 -21.68 2.08
N VAL A 74 -5.44 -21.11 1.77
CA VAL A 74 -6.62 -21.89 1.41
C VAL A 74 -6.86 -21.94 -0.08
N GLU A 75 -6.41 -20.92 -0.81
CA GLU A 75 -6.59 -20.87 -2.26
C GLU A 75 -5.59 -19.89 -2.89
N VAL A 76 -5.22 -20.18 -4.13
CA VAL A 76 -4.48 -19.26 -4.99
C VAL A 76 -5.43 -18.78 -6.08
N LEU A 77 -5.76 -17.50 -6.08
CA LEU A 77 -6.66 -16.93 -7.07
C LEU A 77 -5.93 -16.60 -8.37
N HIS A 78 -4.67 -16.24 -8.26
CA HIS A 78 -3.85 -15.88 -9.42
C HIS A 78 -2.38 -16.02 -9.09
N ASN A 79 -1.63 -16.49 -10.07
CA ASN A 79 -0.17 -16.54 -9.97
C ASN A 79 0.37 -16.41 -11.39
N GLY A 80 0.70 -15.20 -11.78
CA GLY A 80 1.17 -14.95 -13.15
C GLY A 80 1.32 -13.47 -13.43
N ARG A 81 1.65 -13.17 -14.65
CA ARG A 81 1.93 -11.82 -15.10
C ARG A 81 0.64 -11.08 -15.42
N LEU A 82 0.56 -9.83 -14.98
CA LEU A 82 -0.52 -8.92 -15.34
C LEU A 82 0.02 -7.83 -16.26
N ALA A 83 -0.78 -7.45 -17.25
CA ALA A 83 -0.45 -6.33 -18.12
C ALA A 83 -0.69 -5.00 -17.43
N ALA A 84 0.06 -3.98 -17.83
CA ALA A 84 -0.08 -2.64 -17.27
C ALA A 84 -1.42 -2.02 -17.66
N ASP A 85 -1.99 -1.25 -16.74
CA ASP A 85 -3.18 -0.42 -16.96
C ASP A 85 -4.42 -1.19 -17.44
N GLN A 86 -4.48 -2.46 -17.14
CA GLN A 86 -5.63 -3.30 -17.46
C GLN A 86 -6.30 -3.75 -16.17
N THR A 87 -7.63 -3.69 -16.13
CA THR A 87 -8.40 -4.08 -14.96
C THR A 87 -8.65 -5.59 -14.98
N TYR A 88 -8.26 -6.26 -13.90
CA TYR A 88 -8.48 -7.68 -13.71
C TYR A 88 -9.47 -7.89 -12.56
N THR A 89 -10.41 -8.82 -12.76
CA THR A 89 -11.37 -9.17 -11.73
C THR A 89 -11.00 -10.53 -11.14
N PHE A 90 -10.94 -10.61 -9.81
CA PHE A 90 -10.67 -11.83 -9.09
C PHE A 90 -11.85 -12.17 -8.20
N THR A 91 -12.20 -13.44 -8.15
CA THR A 91 -13.32 -13.93 -7.35
C THR A 91 -12.81 -15.00 -6.39
N PHE A 92 -13.13 -14.82 -5.10
CA PHE A 92 -12.94 -15.85 -4.11
C PHE A 92 -14.28 -16.53 -3.87
N GLU A 93 -14.36 -17.80 -4.26
CA GLU A 93 -15.53 -18.64 -4.10
C GLU A 93 -15.27 -19.62 -2.97
N ALA A 94 -16.06 -19.56 -1.92
CA ALA A 94 -15.77 -20.24 -0.67
C ALA A 94 -16.87 -21.21 -0.23
N SER A 95 -17.51 -21.88 -1.18
CA SER A 95 -18.59 -22.83 -0.88
C SER A 95 -18.16 -23.93 0.07
N ASN A 96 -16.89 -24.34 -0.01
CA ASN A 96 -16.37 -25.45 0.79
C ASN A 96 -15.57 -24.99 2.01
N ALA A 97 -15.55 -23.69 2.29
CA ALA A 97 -14.81 -23.14 3.40
C ALA A 97 -15.75 -22.84 4.57
N PRO A 98 -15.28 -22.96 5.81
CA PRO A 98 -16.09 -22.59 6.97
C PRO A 98 -16.23 -21.07 7.10
N SER A 99 -17.33 -20.65 7.73
CA SER A 99 -17.51 -19.25 8.06
C SER A 99 -16.35 -18.75 8.90
N GLY A 100 -15.95 -17.51 8.66
CA GLY A 100 -14.85 -16.91 9.39
C GLY A 100 -14.19 -15.79 8.60
N ILE A 101 -13.06 -15.33 9.11
CA ILE A 101 -12.28 -14.26 8.50
C ILE A 101 -11.20 -14.87 7.62
N TYR A 102 -11.05 -14.28 6.44
CA TYR A 102 -10.02 -14.66 5.47
C TYR A 102 -9.23 -13.44 5.07
N LEU A 103 -7.97 -13.64 4.74
CA LEU A 103 -7.07 -12.58 4.30
C LEU A 103 -6.71 -12.84 2.84
N ILE A 104 -6.99 -11.86 1.99
CA ILE A 104 -6.59 -11.89 0.59
C ILE A 104 -5.29 -11.11 0.47
N ARG A 105 -4.23 -11.81 0.13
CA ARG A 105 -2.89 -11.24 0.02
C ARG A 105 -2.54 -11.08 -1.46
N ILE A 106 -2.17 -9.88 -1.82
CA ILE A 106 -1.81 -9.53 -3.19
C ILE A 106 -0.37 -9.06 -3.19
N THR A 107 0.50 -9.79 -3.86
CA THR A 107 1.93 -9.53 -3.91
C THR A 107 2.36 -9.32 -5.35
N GLY A 108 2.84 -8.11 -5.65
CA GLY A 108 3.46 -7.79 -6.92
C GLY A 108 4.97 -7.63 -6.75
N GLU A 109 5.64 -7.24 -7.81
CA GLU A 109 7.07 -6.97 -7.76
C GLU A 109 7.37 -5.64 -7.08
N GLN A 110 6.39 -4.74 -7.02
CA GLN A 110 6.56 -3.39 -6.49
C GLN A 110 5.63 -3.08 -5.34
N PHE A 111 4.80 -4.02 -4.92
CA PHE A 111 3.84 -3.78 -3.86
C PHE A 111 3.43 -5.07 -3.17
N ASN A 112 2.87 -4.90 -1.97
CA ASN A 112 2.31 -5.99 -1.20
C ASN A 112 1.16 -5.41 -0.38
N THR A 113 -0.02 -6.00 -0.48
CA THR A 113 -1.19 -5.52 0.24
C THR A 113 -2.06 -6.69 0.66
N THR A 114 -2.86 -6.49 1.69
CA THR A 114 -3.75 -7.51 2.23
C THR A 114 -5.12 -6.90 2.47
N ARG A 115 -6.17 -7.64 2.13
CA ARG A 115 -7.55 -7.25 2.41
C ARG A 115 -8.23 -8.34 3.24
N ARG A 116 -9.00 -7.91 4.22
CA ARG A 116 -9.75 -8.81 5.08
C ARG A 116 -11.16 -8.95 4.58
N VAL A 117 -11.66 -10.19 4.53
CA VAL A 117 -13.04 -10.50 4.16
C VAL A 117 -13.65 -11.45 5.17
N THR A 118 -14.95 -11.38 5.33
CA THR A 118 -15.68 -12.22 6.29
C THR A 118 -16.70 -13.07 5.54
N LEU A 119 -16.56 -14.38 5.68
CA LEU A 119 -17.53 -15.34 5.13
C LEU A 119 -18.57 -15.64 6.18
N LEU A 120 -19.84 -15.41 5.87
CA LEU A 120 -20.97 -15.72 6.73
C LEU A 120 -21.90 -16.65 5.97
N LYS A 121 -21.88 -17.91 6.36
CA LYS A 121 -22.77 -18.91 5.82
C LYS A 121 -24.05 -19.04 6.64
#